data_c4fabc315da77fe15cccc1bf81ea159e
#
_entry.id   c4fabc315da77fe15cccc1bf81ea159e
#
_cell.length_a   1.000
_cell.length_b   1.000
_cell.length_c   1.000
_cell.angle_alpha   90.00
_cell.angle_beta   90.00
_cell.angle_gamma   90.00
#
_symmetry.space_group_name_H-M   'P 1'
#
loop_
_entity.id
_entity.type
_entity.pdbx_description
1 polymer ?
#
loop_
_entity_poly.entity_id
_entity_poly.type
_entity_poly.pdbx_seq_one_letter_code
_entity_poly.pdbx_strand_id
1 'polypeptide(L)'
;MSIRRYWPALVGVGLVIFMAVLPLLNISIPGILPTPTYQPGTLALLSLCMVFASLALSYNLLLGTSGMLSFGHALYFGAGAYGLGIALEHFGVPLFPGVFAALIGGMIIGPISDVILIGVRRSI
;
A
#
# COMPACT_ATOMS: atom_id res chain seq x y z
N MET A 1 16.25 -26.42 14.38
CA MET A 1 15.71 -25.34 13.53
C MET A 1 14.47 -24.81 14.23
N SER A 2 14.50 -23.60 14.77
CA SER A 2 13.44 -23.12 15.65
C SER A 2 12.28 -22.53 14.83
N ILE A 3 11.17 -23.23 14.80
CA ILE A 3 9.86 -22.82 14.25
C ILE A 3 9.46 -21.44 14.82
N ARG A 4 9.94 -21.09 16.00
CA ARG A 4 9.72 -19.81 16.68
C ARG A 4 10.22 -18.58 15.92
N ARG A 5 11.21 -18.73 15.04
CA ARG A 5 11.75 -17.62 14.23
C ARG A 5 10.85 -17.25 13.05
N TYR A 6 10.09 -18.23 12.54
CA TYR A 6 9.18 -18.02 11.39
C TYR A 6 7.73 -17.77 11.80
N TRP A 7 7.44 -17.85 13.10
CA TRP A 7 6.10 -17.66 13.64
C TRP A 7 5.46 -16.33 13.18
N PRO A 8 6.14 -15.15 13.27
CA PRO A 8 5.53 -13.90 12.84
C PRO A 8 5.28 -13.86 11.32
N ALA A 9 6.13 -14.47 10.52
CA ALA A 9 5.94 -14.57 9.07
C ALA A 9 4.75 -15.48 8.71
N LEU A 10 4.60 -16.62 9.41
CA LEU A 10 3.47 -17.53 9.22
C LEU A 10 2.14 -16.89 9.60
N VAL A 11 2.12 -16.13 10.71
CA VAL A 11 0.93 -15.38 11.12
C VAL A 11 0.58 -14.30 10.09
N GLY A 12 1.57 -13.58 9.59
CA GLY A 12 1.34 -12.57 8.54
C GLY A 12 0.79 -13.16 7.24
N VAL A 13 1.38 -14.23 6.76
CA VAL A 13 0.90 -14.95 5.56
C VAL A 13 -0.49 -15.52 5.79
N GLY A 14 -0.74 -16.13 6.95
CA GLY A 14 -2.07 -16.64 7.31
C GLY A 14 -3.14 -15.55 7.34
N LEU A 15 -2.80 -14.37 7.84
CA LEU A 15 -3.72 -13.23 7.88
C LEU A 15 -4.02 -12.69 6.48
N VAL A 16 -3.02 -12.62 5.60
CA VAL A 16 -3.22 -12.21 4.20
C VAL A 16 -4.11 -13.20 3.45
N ILE A 17 -3.86 -14.51 3.62
CA ILE A 17 -4.70 -15.57 3.01
C ILE A 17 -6.13 -15.49 3.56
N PHE A 18 -6.29 -15.31 4.86
CA PHE A 18 -7.60 -15.16 5.49
C PHE A 18 -8.36 -13.95 4.92
N MET A 19 -7.72 -12.80 4.78
CA MET A 19 -8.30 -11.60 4.18
C MET A 19 -8.69 -11.81 2.71
N ALA A 20 -7.88 -12.55 1.95
CA ALA A 20 -8.16 -12.84 0.54
C ALA A 20 -9.31 -13.83 0.36
N VAL A 21 -9.47 -14.78 1.28
CA VAL A 21 -10.52 -15.81 1.23
C VAL A 21 -11.85 -15.31 1.81
N LEU A 22 -11.81 -14.33 2.70
CA LEU A 22 -12.98 -13.80 3.41
C LEU A 22 -14.13 -13.35 2.47
N PRO A 23 -13.88 -12.63 1.35
CA PRO A 23 -14.96 -12.31 0.41
C PRO A 23 -15.52 -13.51 -0.34
N LEU A 24 -14.72 -14.57 -0.52
CA LEU A 24 -15.17 -15.80 -1.20
C LEU A 24 -16.11 -16.64 -0.35
N LEU A 25 -16.01 -16.55 0.97
CA LEU A 25 -16.82 -17.33 1.90
C LEU A 25 -18.28 -16.84 2.01
N ASN A 26 -18.56 -15.63 1.54
CA ASN A 26 -19.91 -15.03 1.52
C ASN A 26 -20.68 -15.22 2.85
N ILE A 27 -19.99 -15.02 3.97
CA ILE A 27 -20.52 -15.26 5.32
C ILE A 27 -21.31 -14.04 5.76
N SER A 28 -22.56 -14.24 6.15
CA SER A 28 -23.36 -13.26 6.88
C SER A 28 -23.55 -13.72 8.32
N ILE A 29 -23.11 -12.93 9.28
CA ILE A 29 -23.31 -13.20 10.71
C ILE A 29 -24.31 -12.17 11.24
N PRO A 30 -25.54 -12.57 11.57
CA PRO A 30 -26.53 -11.64 12.13
C PRO A 30 -26.02 -11.07 13.45
N GLY A 31 -25.94 -9.73 13.53
CA GLY A 31 -25.43 -9.00 14.70
C GLY A 31 -24.03 -8.42 14.59
N ILE A 32 -23.15 -8.97 13.74
CA ILE A 32 -21.78 -8.45 13.51
C ILE A 32 -21.61 -8.03 12.05
N LEU A 33 -22.09 -8.83 11.11
CA LEU A 33 -22.07 -8.60 9.67
C LEU A 33 -23.47 -8.85 9.11
N PRO A 34 -24.37 -7.87 9.16
CA PRO A 34 -25.78 -8.03 8.72
C PRO A 34 -25.92 -8.20 7.22
N THR A 35 -24.86 -7.94 6.46
CA THR A 35 -24.84 -8.06 4.99
C THR A 35 -23.79 -9.08 4.56
N PRO A 36 -24.02 -9.80 3.45
CA PRO A 36 -23.05 -10.76 2.95
C PRO A 36 -21.70 -10.10 2.64
N THR A 37 -20.60 -10.79 2.94
CA THR A 37 -19.23 -10.27 2.75
C THR A 37 -18.89 -9.95 1.29
N TYR A 38 -19.63 -10.51 0.35
CA TYR A 38 -19.50 -10.19 -1.08
C TYR A 38 -20.34 -8.97 -1.47
N GLN A 39 -19.98 -7.81 -0.96
CA GLN A 39 -20.57 -6.52 -1.35
C GLN A 39 -19.49 -5.54 -1.78
N PRO A 40 -19.79 -4.60 -2.69
CA PRO A 40 -18.83 -3.59 -3.15
C PRO A 40 -18.17 -2.81 -2.01
N GLY A 41 -18.94 -2.47 -0.96
CA GLY A 41 -18.45 -1.77 0.21
C GLY A 41 -17.44 -2.60 1.02
N THR A 42 -17.72 -3.88 1.24
CA THR A 42 -16.83 -4.80 1.98
C THR A 42 -15.55 -5.05 1.19
N LEU A 43 -15.64 -5.23 -0.12
CA LEU A 43 -14.50 -5.40 -1.00
C LEU A 43 -13.61 -4.15 -1.03
N ALA A 44 -14.21 -2.96 -1.07
CA ALA A 44 -13.47 -1.70 -1.01
C ALA A 44 -12.73 -1.57 0.34
N LEU A 45 -13.36 -1.93 1.44
CA LEU A 45 -12.76 -1.89 2.77
C LEU A 45 -11.60 -2.88 2.91
N LEU A 46 -11.77 -4.10 2.40
CA LEU A 46 -10.72 -5.11 2.37
C LEU A 46 -9.53 -4.67 1.51
N SER A 47 -9.80 -4.10 0.34
CA SER A 47 -8.76 -3.53 -0.54
C SER A 47 -7.97 -2.44 0.17
N LEU A 48 -8.65 -1.54 0.87
CA LEU A 48 -8.02 -0.48 1.66
C LEU A 48 -7.14 -1.06 2.76
N CYS A 49 -7.62 -2.06 3.50
CA CYS A 49 -6.83 -2.75 4.52
C CYS A 49 -5.57 -3.41 3.94
N MET A 50 -5.66 -4.04 2.76
CA MET A 50 -4.50 -4.63 2.09
C MET A 50 -3.48 -3.59 1.65
N VAL A 51 -3.94 -2.44 1.16
CA VAL A 51 -3.08 -1.31 0.79
C VAL A 51 -2.33 -0.77 2.02
N PHE A 52 -3.03 -0.54 3.12
CA PHE A 52 -2.39 -0.10 4.36
C PHE A 52 -1.46 -1.14 4.97
N ALA A 53 -1.78 -2.41 4.87
CA ALA A 53 -0.90 -3.49 5.32
C ALA A 53 0.40 -3.54 4.51
N SER A 54 0.33 -3.39 3.19
CA SER A 54 1.52 -3.34 2.34
C SER A 54 2.36 -2.07 2.58
N LEU A 55 1.70 -0.93 2.84
CA LEU A 55 2.38 0.30 3.24
C LEU A 55 3.12 0.13 4.57
N ALA A 56 2.47 -0.48 5.57
CA ALA A 56 3.08 -0.74 6.87
C ALA A 56 4.28 -1.69 6.78
N LEU A 57 4.19 -2.74 5.94
CA LEU A 57 5.29 -3.66 5.67
C LEU A 57 6.47 -2.93 5.01
N SER A 58 6.21 -2.11 4.00
CA SER A 58 7.23 -1.32 3.32
C SER A 58 7.92 -0.35 4.29
N TYR A 59 7.16 0.30 5.16
CA TYR A 59 7.68 1.19 6.19
C TYR A 59 8.53 0.45 7.23
N ASN A 60 8.08 -0.73 7.67
CA ASN A 60 8.83 -1.56 8.61
C ASN A 60 10.15 -2.06 8.01
N LEU A 61 10.16 -2.42 6.72
CA LEU A 61 11.37 -2.79 6.00
C LEU A 61 12.37 -1.61 5.96
N LEU A 62 11.89 -0.42 5.67
CA LEU A 62 12.71 0.78 5.59
C LEU A 62 13.32 1.13 6.96
N LEU A 63 12.52 1.09 8.02
CA LEU A 63 13.00 1.27 9.40
C LEU A 63 14.03 0.22 9.82
N GLY A 64 13.79 -1.05 9.46
CA GLY A 64 14.67 -2.15 9.81
C GLY A 64 16.03 -2.12 9.10
N THR A 65 16.07 -1.61 7.86
CA THR A 65 17.30 -1.55 7.06
C THR A 65 18.06 -0.24 7.18
N SER A 66 17.36 0.90 7.23
CA SER A 66 17.99 2.24 7.22
C SER A 66 18.07 2.88 8.61
N GLY A 67 17.27 2.42 9.57
CA GLY A 67 17.19 3.03 10.91
C GLY A 67 16.67 4.48 10.90
N MET A 68 16.26 5.00 9.75
CA MET A 68 15.80 6.37 9.57
C MET A 68 14.29 6.44 9.44
N LEU A 69 13.68 7.31 10.22
CA LEU A 69 12.27 7.67 10.05
C LEU A 69 12.13 8.52 8.79
N SER A 70 11.70 7.92 7.69
CA SER A 70 11.51 8.64 6.44
C SER A 70 10.08 9.16 6.33
N PHE A 71 9.87 10.42 6.68
CA PHE A 71 8.60 11.12 6.40
C PHE A 71 8.30 11.20 4.88
N GLY A 72 9.33 11.11 4.06
CA GLY A 72 9.21 11.09 2.60
C GLY A 72 8.41 9.91 2.07
N HIS A 73 8.42 8.77 2.75
CA HIS A 73 7.70 7.58 2.31
C HIS A 73 6.18 7.81 2.21
N ALA A 74 5.60 8.46 3.21
CA ALA A 74 4.19 8.83 3.20
C ALA A 74 3.85 9.86 2.11
N LEU A 75 4.78 10.81 1.85
CA LEU A 75 4.63 11.80 0.80
C LEU A 75 4.59 11.16 -0.59
N TYR A 76 5.52 10.24 -0.89
CA TYR A 76 5.56 9.54 -2.17
C TYR A 76 4.33 8.66 -2.39
N PHE A 77 3.89 7.97 -1.33
CA PHE A 77 2.67 7.17 -1.38
C PHE A 77 1.44 8.05 -1.64
N GLY A 78 1.31 9.16 -0.92
CA GLY A 78 0.23 10.13 -1.12
C GLY A 78 0.24 10.74 -2.52
N ALA A 79 1.40 11.18 -2.99
CA ALA A 79 1.57 11.76 -4.33
C ALA A 79 1.19 10.75 -5.44
N GLY A 80 1.58 9.50 -5.30
CA GLY A 80 1.23 8.43 -6.23
C GLY A 80 -0.27 8.16 -6.25
N ALA A 81 -0.90 8.05 -5.10
CA ALA A 81 -2.33 7.80 -4.96
C ALA A 81 -3.17 8.97 -5.52
N TYR A 82 -2.84 10.20 -5.15
CA TYR A 82 -3.53 11.39 -5.68
C TYR A 82 -3.28 11.60 -7.17
N GLY A 83 -2.04 11.41 -7.63
CA GLY A 83 -1.70 11.52 -9.05
C GLY A 83 -2.48 10.52 -9.90
N LEU A 84 -2.58 9.28 -9.44
CA LEU A 84 -3.38 8.26 -10.11
C LEU A 84 -4.88 8.60 -10.08
N GLY A 85 -5.41 9.04 -8.94
CA GLY A 85 -6.81 9.45 -8.81
C GLY A 85 -7.17 10.56 -9.79
N ILE A 86 -6.35 11.61 -9.88
CA ILE A 86 -6.55 12.73 -10.81
C ILE A 86 -6.45 12.25 -12.27
N ALA A 87 -5.51 11.36 -12.58
CA ALA A 87 -5.35 10.83 -13.93
C ALA A 87 -6.58 10.03 -14.38
N LEU A 88 -7.14 9.20 -13.49
CA LEU A 88 -8.33 8.42 -13.77
C LEU A 88 -9.59 9.29 -13.93
N GLU A 89 -9.77 10.27 -13.05
CA GLU A 89 -11.00 11.05 -12.96
C GLU A 89 -11.02 12.21 -13.96
N HIS A 90 -9.91 12.97 -14.10
CA HIS A 90 -9.84 14.16 -14.95
C HIS A 90 -9.46 13.85 -16.40
N PHE A 91 -8.57 12.91 -16.60
CA PHE A 91 -8.08 12.56 -17.94
C PHE A 91 -8.77 11.32 -18.53
N GLY A 92 -9.62 10.64 -17.77
CA GLY A 92 -10.31 9.44 -18.23
C GLY A 92 -9.37 8.31 -18.69
N VAL A 93 -8.15 8.29 -18.18
CA VAL A 93 -7.15 7.28 -18.56
C VAL A 93 -7.60 5.92 -18.02
N PRO A 94 -7.56 4.84 -18.82
CA PRO A 94 -7.87 3.51 -18.31
C PRO A 94 -6.94 3.11 -17.14
N LEU A 95 -7.44 2.30 -16.21
CA LEU A 95 -6.74 1.95 -14.98
C LEU A 95 -5.32 1.41 -15.23
N PHE A 96 -5.16 0.47 -16.17
CA PHE A 96 -3.86 -0.14 -16.45
C PHE A 96 -2.79 0.86 -16.93
N PRO A 97 -3.02 1.67 -17.98
CA PRO A 97 -2.07 2.72 -18.37
C PRO A 97 -1.83 3.74 -17.26
N GLY A 98 -2.87 4.10 -16.48
CA GLY A 98 -2.74 5.02 -15.36
C GLY A 98 -1.78 4.51 -14.28
N VAL A 99 -1.88 3.23 -13.90
CA VAL A 99 -0.96 2.60 -12.94
C VAL A 99 0.48 2.58 -13.47
N PHE A 100 0.68 2.21 -14.75
CA PHE A 100 2.01 2.24 -15.34
C PHE A 100 2.59 3.65 -15.40
N ALA A 101 1.79 4.65 -15.75
CA ALA A 101 2.22 6.05 -15.75
C ALA A 101 2.59 6.53 -14.34
N ALA A 102 1.83 6.17 -13.32
CA ALA A 102 2.13 6.49 -11.93
C ALA A 102 3.43 5.82 -11.45
N LEU A 103 3.69 4.56 -11.83
CA LEU A 103 4.93 3.86 -11.52
C LEU A 103 6.15 4.53 -12.18
N ILE A 104 6.05 4.84 -13.47
CA ILE A 104 7.13 5.52 -14.20
C ILE A 104 7.35 6.92 -13.63
N GLY A 105 6.28 7.66 -13.33
CA GLY A 105 6.36 8.98 -12.69
C GLY A 105 7.07 8.91 -11.33
N GLY A 106 6.75 7.93 -10.50
CA GLY A 106 7.42 7.70 -9.22
C GLY A 106 8.90 7.36 -9.37
N MET A 107 9.26 6.54 -10.36
CA MET A 107 10.66 6.20 -10.67
C MET A 107 11.49 7.41 -11.11
N ILE A 108 10.86 8.40 -11.73
CA ILE A 108 11.55 9.63 -12.20
C ILE A 108 11.60 10.67 -11.07
N ILE A 109 10.50 10.88 -10.36
CA ILE A 109 10.39 11.91 -9.31
C ILE A 109 11.25 11.56 -8.09
N GLY A 110 11.37 10.27 -7.75
CA GLY A 110 12.19 9.81 -6.62
C GLY A 110 13.63 10.32 -6.69
N PRO A 111 14.43 9.93 -7.69
CA PRO A 111 15.81 10.36 -7.79
C PRO A 111 15.97 11.88 -8.00
N ILE A 112 15.01 12.54 -8.67
CA ILE A 112 15.06 14.00 -8.84
C ILE A 112 14.95 14.72 -7.49
N SER A 113 14.02 14.30 -6.64
CA SER A 113 13.88 14.87 -5.30
C SER A 113 15.09 14.62 -4.42
N ASP A 114 15.73 13.44 -4.54
CA ASP A 114 16.98 13.15 -3.82
C ASP A 114 18.12 14.05 -4.26
N VAL A 115 18.29 14.27 -5.55
CA VAL A 115 19.31 15.17 -6.10
C VAL A 115 19.08 16.62 -5.63
N ILE A 116 17.85 17.09 -5.63
CA ILE A 116 17.50 18.43 -5.13
C ILE A 116 17.83 18.55 -3.63
N LEU A 117 17.48 17.53 -2.84
CA LEU A 117 17.72 17.53 -1.39
C LEU A 117 19.22 17.54 -1.06
N ILE A 118 20.02 16.77 -1.81
CA ILE A 118 21.48 16.74 -1.68
C ILE A 118 22.08 18.10 -2.10
N GLY A 119 21.56 18.72 -3.16
CA GLY A 119 21.97 20.04 -3.60
C GLY A 119 21.75 21.12 -2.55
N VAL A 120 20.58 21.12 -1.92
CA VAL A 120 20.24 22.04 -0.83
C VAL A 120 21.14 21.80 0.40
N ARG A 121 21.41 20.54 0.73
CA ARG A 121 22.27 20.19 1.88
C ARG A 121 23.74 20.61 1.69
N ARG A 122 24.21 20.70 0.43
CA ARG A 122 25.57 21.17 0.12
C ARG A 122 25.72 22.69 0.15
N SER A 123 24.62 23.43 0.04
CA SER A 123 24.63 24.90 0.04
C SER A 123 24.43 25.52 1.44
N ILE A 124 24.15 24.68 2.43
CA ILE A 124 24.06 25.07 3.83
C ILE A 124 25.34 24.63 4.58
#